data_a4ddc1acf9541e506a62848324f2a611
#
_entry.id   a4ddc1acf9541e506a62848324f2a611
#
_cell.length_a   1.000
_cell.length_b   1.000
_cell.length_c   1.000
_cell.angle_alpha   90.00
_cell.angle_beta   90.00
_cell.angle_gamma   90.00
#
_symmetry.space_group_name_H-M   'P 1'
#
loop_
_entity.id
_entity.type
_entity.pdbx_description
1 polymer ?
#
loop_
_entity_poly.entity_id
_entity_poly.type
_entity_poly.pdbx_seq_one_letter_code
_entity_poly.pdbx_strand_id
1 'polypeptide(L)'
;MYVVYSKNECKSCDAAKLLLQNENYEHVIKMLGVDFNVLELYEVVPRNVRSLPAITKLENGVEEYIGGLKELKISIEKGGR
;
A
#
# COMPACT_ATOMS: atom_id res chain seq x y z
N MET A 1 -6.76 -3.53 7.87
CA MET A 1 -5.40 -2.96 7.94
C MET A 1 -4.86 -2.74 6.54
N TYR A 2 -4.22 -1.60 6.30
CA TYR A 2 -3.57 -1.34 5.01
C TYR A 2 -2.13 -1.82 5.03
N VAL A 3 -1.66 -2.31 3.89
CA VAL A 3 -0.25 -2.66 3.67
C VAL A 3 0.25 -1.79 2.53
N VAL A 4 1.32 -1.05 2.76
CA VAL A 4 1.91 -0.17 1.76
C VAL A 4 3.24 -0.74 1.29
N TYR A 5 3.29 -1.17 0.04
CA TYR A 5 4.52 -1.62 -0.61
C TYR A 5 5.21 -0.39 -1.19
N SER A 6 6.36 -0.05 -0.67
CA SER A 6 7.05 1.20 -0.99
C SER A 6 8.51 0.99 -1.33
N LYS A 7 9.19 2.06 -1.70
CA LYS A 7 10.63 2.04 -2.00
C LYS A 7 11.25 3.35 -1.51
N ASN A 8 12.58 3.40 -1.51
CA ASN A 8 13.32 4.61 -1.20
C ASN A 8 13.06 5.69 -2.26
N GLU A 9 13.20 6.94 -1.87
CA GLU A 9 13.09 8.08 -2.78
C GLU A 9 11.79 8.10 -3.58
N CYS A 10 10.68 7.88 -2.90
CA CYS A 10 9.36 7.80 -3.50
C CYS A 10 8.41 8.77 -2.79
N LYS A 11 8.15 9.90 -3.40
CA LYS A 11 7.27 10.93 -2.81
C LYS A 11 5.85 10.43 -2.60
N SER A 12 5.32 9.69 -3.56
CA SER A 12 3.96 9.11 -3.44
C SER A 12 3.88 8.10 -2.31
N CYS A 13 4.95 7.33 -2.12
CA CYS A 13 5.02 6.37 -1.01
C CYS A 13 5.00 7.10 0.33
N ASP A 14 5.79 8.17 0.44
CA ASP A 14 5.83 8.99 1.65
C ASP A 14 4.48 9.64 1.93
N ALA A 15 3.81 10.12 0.89
CA ALA A 15 2.48 10.70 1.02
C ALA A 15 1.46 9.68 1.51
N ALA A 16 1.52 8.44 1.02
CA ALA A 16 0.62 7.37 1.47
C ALA A 16 0.85 7.04 2.95
N LYS A 17 2.10 6.94 3.38
CA LYS A 17 2.44 6.70 4.78
C LYS A 17 1.90 7.79 5.68
N LEU A 18 2.13 9.04 5.29
CA LEU A 18 1.71 10.20 6.07
C LEU A 18 0.19 10.27 6.16
N LEU A 19 -0.50 10.00 5.08
CA LEU A 19 -1.97 9.98 5.05
C LEU A 19 -2.52 8.98 6.06
N LEU A 20 -1.98 7.76 6.06
CA LEU A 20 -2.43 6.71 6.98
C LEU A 20 -2.14 7.07 8.45
N GLN A 21 -0.99 7.69 8.71
CA GLN A 21 -0.65 8.15 10.05
C GLN A 21 -1.58 9.26 10.52
N ASN A 22 -1.82 10.25 9.67
CA ASN A 22 -2.65 11.40 10.02
C ASN A 22 -4.11 11.03 10.24
N GLU A 23 -4.60 10.01 9.52
CA GLU A 23 -5.97 9.55 9.65
C GLU A 23 -6.12 8.41 10.66
N ASN A 24 -5.03 8.07 11.35
CA ASN A 24 -5.00 7.02 12.38
C ASN A 24 -5.46 5.65 11.90
N TYR A 25 -5.12 5.30 10.67
CA TYR A 25 -5.40 3.96 10.15
C TYR A 25 -4.30 3.00 10.54
N GLU A 26 -4.67 1.80 10.95
CA GLU A 26 -3.72 0.71 11.19
C GLU A 26 -3.10 0.30 9.86
N HIS A 27 -1.77 0.24 9.81
CA HIS A 27 -1.06 -0.05 8.56
C HIS A 27 0.32 -0.62 8.82
N VAL A 28 0.84 -1.30 7.78
CA VAL A 28 2.20 -1.83 7.75
C VAL A 28 2.90 -1.27 6.52
N ILE A 29 4.13 -0.84 6.67
CA ILE A 29 4.96 -0.36 5.57
C ILE A 29 5.99 -1.43 5.24
N LYS A 30 6.05 -1.83 3.97
CA LYS A 30 7.06 -2.78 3.48
C LYS A 30 7.95 -2.09 2.47
N MET A 31 9.26 -2.26 2.62
CA MET A 31 10.26 -1.59 1.77
C MET A 31 10.85 -2.56 0.78
N LEU A 32 10.86 -2.17 -0.49
CA LEU A 32 11.48 -2.95 -1.57
C LEU A 32 12.95 -3.19 -1.28
N GLY A 33 13.39 -4.42 -1.41
CA GLY A 33 14.76 -4.82 -1.15
C GLY A 33 15.07 -5.14 0.30
N VAL A 34 14.15 -4.85 1.21
CA VAL A 34 14.28 -5.14 2.65
C VAL A 34 13.19 -6.11 3.09
N ASP A 35 11.94 -5.73 2.89
CA ASP A 35 10.78 -6.50 3.35
C ASP A 35 10.15 -7.36 2.25
N PHE A 36 10.38 -7.02 1.00
CA PHE A 36 9.86 -7.76 -0.14
C PHE A 36 10.72 -7.55 -1.38
N ASN A 37 10.59 -8.44 -2.35
CA ASN A 37 11.16 -8.28 -3.68
C ASN A 37 10.02 -8.22 -4.72
N VAL A 38 10.38 -7.98 -5.99
CA VAL A 38 9.40 -7.82 -7.06
C VAL A 38 8.53 -9.07 -7.25
N LEU A 39 9.12 -10.25 -7.11
CA LEU A 39 8.35 -11.49 -7.28
C LEU A 39 7.31 -11.65 -6.18
N GLU A 40 7.69 -11.34 -4.95
CA GLU A 40 6.77 -11.38 -3.81
C GLU A 40 5.64 -10.35 -3.97
N LEU A 41 5.98 -9.17 -4.50
CA LEU A 41 4.98 -8.14 -4.76
C LEU A 41 3.88 -8.68 -5.69
N TYR A 42 4.27 -9.34 -6.77
CA TYR A 42 3.30 -9.85 -7.75
C TYR A 42 2.51 -11.07 -7.27
N GLU A 43 2.77 -11.56 -6.08
CA GLU A 43 1.90 -12.54 -5.43
C GLU A 43 0.63 -11.90 -4.88
N VAL A 44 0.66 -10.59 -4.59
CA VAL A 44 -0.47 -9.88 -3.98
C VAL A 44 -1.03 -8.75 -4.85
N VAL A 45 -0.30 -8.32 -5.90
CA VAL A 45 -0.77 -7.28 -6.82
C VAL A 45 -0.75 -7.78 -8.25
N PRO A 46 -1.59 -7.21 -9.14
CA PRO A 46 -1.58 -7.57 -10.56
C PRO A 46 -0.25 -7.26 -11.23
N ARG A 47 0.11 -8.06 -12.23
CA ARG A 47 1.38 -7.91 -12.94
C ARG A 47 1.48 -6.64 -13.78
N ASN A 48 0.37 -5.99 -14.05
CA ASN A 48 0.37 -4.70 -14.77
C ASN A 48 0.67 -3.50 -13.87
N VAL A 49 0.81 -3.72 -12.57
CA VAL A 49 1.23 -2.66 -11.64
C VAL A 49 2.72 -2.39 -11.87
N ARG A 50 3.06 -1.15 -12.23
CA ARG A 50 4.42 -0.76 -12.63
C ARG A 50 5.08 0.23 -11.71
N SER A 51 4.35 0.76 -10.74
CA SER A 51 4.87 1.79 -9.86
C SER A 51 4.45 1.57 -8.43
N LEU A 52 5.22 2.15 -7.51
CA LEU A 52 4.90 2.17 -6.09
C LEU A 52 4.47 3.58 -5.69
N PRO A 53 3.66 3.75 -4.67
CA PRO A 53 3.25 2.71 -3.75
C PRO A 53 2.20 1.77 -4.37
N ALA A 54 2.23 0.51 -3.96
CA ALA A 54 1.16 -0.44 -4.22
C ALA A 54 0.54 -0.73 -2.87
N ILE A 55 -0.77 -0.56 -2.76
CA ILE A 55 -1.45 -0.61 -1.47
C ILE A 55 -2.49 -1.72 -1.50
N THR A 56 -2.46 -2.54 -0.47
CA THR A 56 -3.43 -3.62 -0.28
C THR A 56 -4.17 -3.41 1.02
N LYS A 57 -5.29 -4.08 1.15
CA LYS A 57 -6.08 -4.12 2.37
C LYS A 57 -6.06 -5.55 2.87
N LEU A 58 -5.58 -5.74 4.09
CA LEU A 58 -5.46 -7.06 4.71
C LEU A 58 -6.58 -7.23 5.73
N GLU A 59 -7.45 -8.22 5.49
CA GLU A 59 -8.54 -8.55 6.40
C GLU A 59 -8.69 -10.06 6.45
N ASN A 60 -8.77 -10.61 7.67
CA ASN A 60 -8.98 -12.05 7.89
C ASN A 60 -7.96 -12.92 7.15
N GLY A 61 -6.71 -12.45 7.07
CA GLY A 61 -5.64 -13.18 6.40
C GLY A 61 -5.65 -13.08 4.88
N VAL A 62 -6.60 -12.31 4.31
CA VAL A 62 -6.68 -12.10 2.85
C VAL A 62 -6.24 -10.69 2.51
N GLU A 63 -5.31 -10.59 1.58
CA GLU A 63 -4.77 -9.32 1.13
C GLU A 63 -5.34 -8.97 -0.24
N GLU A 64 -6.04 -7.84 -0.34
CA GLU A 64 -6.69 -7.38 -1.56
C GLU A 64 -6.03 -6.10 -2.06
N TYR A 65 -5.61 -6.08 -3.32
CA TYR A 65 -5.01 -4.91 -3.94
C TYR A 65 -6.06 -3.83 -4.17
N ILE A 66 -5.77 -2.60 -3.75
CA ILE A 66 -6.68 -1.47 -3.96
C ILE A 66 -6.12 -0.42 -4.93
N GLY A 67 -4.82 -0.32 -5.10
CA GLY A 67 -4.23 0.64 -6.01
C GLY A 67 -3.04 1.37 -5.41
N GLY A 68 -2.82 2.59 -5.89
CA GLY A 68 -1.77 3.46 -5.41
C GLY A 68 -2.32 4.55 -4.48
N LEU A 69 -1.61 5.69 -4.43
CA LEU A 69 -1.98 6.80 -3.55
C LEU A 69 -3.39 7.33 -3.84
N LYS A 70 -3.74 7.47 -5.10
CA LYS A 70 -5.07 7.99 -5.51
C LYS A 70 -6.18 7.08 -4.96
N GLU A 71 -6.04 5.79 -5.17
CA GLU A 71 -7.02 4.80 -4.72
C GLU A 71 -7.09 4.73 -3.20
N LEU A 72 -5.96 4.93 -2.52
CA LEU A 72 -5.94 4.99 -1.06
C LEU A 72 -6.77 6.18 -0.54
N LYS A 73 -6.60 7.34 -1.16
CA LYS A 73 -7.38 8.53 -0.79
C LYS A 73 -8.87 8.28 -0.93
N ILE A 74 -9.27 7.66 -2.04
CA ILE A 74 -10.68 7.33 -2.29
C ILE A 74 -11.20 6.34 -1.23
N SER A 75 -10.41 5.33 -0.93
CA SER A 75 -10.77 4.32 0.08
C SER A 75 -11.02 4.95 1.45
N ILE A 76 -10.13 5.85 1.86
CA ILE A 76 -10.25 6.56 3.15
C ILE A 76 -11.47 7.48 3.16
N GLU A 77 -11.73 8.20 2.08
CA GLU A 77 -12.92 9.07 1.96
C GLU A 77 -14.22 8.30 2.09
N LYS A 78 -14.22 7.05 1.69
CA LYS A 78 -15.39 6.17 1.80
C LYS A 78 -15.46 5.44 3.15
N GLY A 79 -14.65 5.83 4.11
CA GLY A 79 -14.64 5.21 5.42
C GLY A 79 -14.01 3.81 5.42
N GLY A 80 -12.84 3.67 4.80
CA GLY A 80 -12.16 2.41 4.54
C GLY A 80 -11.61 1.65 5.74
N ARG A 81 -12.21 1.76 6.90
CA ARG A 81 -11.82 1.04 8.12
C ARG A 81 -12.40 -0.36 8.22
#